data_af9e1dd934ff192a93af831f85b00c98
#
_entry.id   af9e1dd934ff192a93af831f85b00c98
#
_cell.length_a   1.000
_cell.length_b   1.000
_cell.length_c   1.000
_cell.angle_alpha   90.00
_cell.angle_beta   90.00
_cell.angle_gamma   90.00
#
_symmetry.space_group_name_H-M   'P 1'
#
loop_
_entity.id
_entity.type
_entity.pdbx_description
1 polymer ?
#
loop_
_entity_poly.entity_id
_entity_poly.type
_entity_poly.pdbx_seq_one_letter_code
_entity_poly.pdbx_strand_id
1 'polypeptide(L)'
;AEAARNVRKQVVAGETAYGSKRRAAINRLQYSKRPSIRNLPLVNMFNAYMAYSFVKSELSSAVDYSNIMESARSILRVADSDLSSFESRFQQMSFNVRQIGVETKFTALEIGSAAKFLAMAGMDIATINASMRPITNLATIGDNDVGLIAELTTNIMSGYNIKSSSMGSVADIITSTISR
;
A
#
# COMPACT_ATOMS: atom_id res chain seq x y z
N ALA A 1 -35.50 -10.96 4.57
CA ALA A 1 -34.57 -12.07 4.87
C ALA A 1 -33.95 -12.67 3.59
N GLU A 2 -34.72 -12.76 2.49
CA GLU A 2 -34.30 -13.39 1.22
C GLU A 2 -33.32 -12.51 0.41
N ALA A 3 -33.54 -11.19 0.36
CA ALA A 3 -32.66 -10.23 -0.31
C ALA A 3 -31.25 -10.23 0.29
N ALA A 4 -31.12 -10.29 1.62
CA ALA A 4 -29.83 -10.34 2.31
C ALA A 4 -29.06 -11.65 2.05
N ARG A 5 -29.79 -12.78 1.86
CA ARG A 5 -29.19 -14.07 1.45
C ARG A 5 -28.67 -14.03 0.02
N ASN A 6 -29.37 -13.36 -0.89
CA ASN A 6 -28.96 -13.24 -2.28
C ASN A 6 -27.73 -12.34 -2.45
N VAL A 7 -27.66 -11.22 -1.73
CA VAL A 7 -26.48 -10.34 -1.70
C VAL A 7 -25.27 -11.08 -1.13
N ARG A 8 -25.41 -11.84 -0.04
CA ARG A 8 -24.32 -12.67 0.50
C ARG A 8 -23.84 -13.72 -0.49
N LYS A 9 -24.74 -14.41 -1.21
CA LYS A 9 -24.36 -15.39 -2.24
C LYS A 9 -23.60 -14.74 -3.39
N GLN A 10 -23.99 -13.54 -3.82
CA GLN A 10 -23.29 -12.81 -4.89
C GLN A 10 -21.89 -12.32 -4.47
N VAL A 11 -21.74 -11.84 -3.25
CA VAL A 11 -20.45 -11.41 -2.72
C VAL A 11 -19.48 -12.60 -2.59
N VAL A 12 -19.94 -13.71 -2.01
CA VAL A 12 -19.14 -14.93 -1.88
C VAL A 12 -18.79 -15.52 -3.24
N ALA A 13 -19.72 -15.51 -4.20
CA ALA A 13 -19.46 -15.97 -5.57
C ALA A 13 -18.45 -15.06 -6.30
N GLY A 14 -18.51 -13.76 -6.08
CA GLY A 14 -17.53 -12.79 -6.60
C GLY A 14 -16.13 -13.02 -6.03
N GLU A 15 -16.02 -13.22 -4.71
CA GLU A 15 -14.73 -13.50 -4.06
C GLU A 15 -14.11 -14.84 -4.49
N THR A 16 -14.93 -15.88 -4.66
CA THR A 16 -14.45 -17.18 -5.14
C THR A 16 -14.06 -17.14 -6.63
N ALA A 17 -14.79 -16.38 -7.47
CA ALA A 17 -14.45 -16.19 -8.87
C ALA A 17 -13.16 -15.38 -9.07
N TYR A 18 -12.93 -14.36 -8.23
CA TYR A 18 -11.69 -13.58 -8.23
C TYR A 18 -10.50 -14.43 -7.76
N GLY A 19 -10.68 -15.21 -6.70
CA GLY A 19 -9.67 -16.14 -6.18
C GLY A 19 -9.31 -17.24 -7.19
N SER A 20 -10.29 -17.78 -7.92
CA SER A 20 -10.07 -18.81 -8.93
C SER A 20 -9.34 -18.26 -10.17
N LYS A 21 -9.70 -17.06 -10.64
CA LYS A 21 -8.99 -16.36 -11.74
C LYS A 21 -7.55 -16.05 -11.38
N ARG A 22 -7.30 -15.61 -10.13
CA ARG A 22 -5.95 -15.34 -9.60
C ARG A 22 -5.10 -16.61 -9.53
N ARG A 23 -5.66 -17.73 -9.02
CA ARG A 23 -4.99 -19.04 -9.01
C ARG A 23 -4.73 -19.59 -10.41
N ALA A 24 -5.67 -19.41 -11.34
CA ALA A 24 -5.48 -19.81 -12.73
C ALA A 24 -4.40 -18.98 -13.45
N ALA A 25 -4.30 -17.68 -13.16
CA ALA A 25 -3.24 -16.82 -13.69
C ALA A 25 -1.86 -17.22 -13.13
N ILE A 26 -1.75 -17.48 -11.81
CA ILE A 26 -0.53 -17.95 -11.16
C ILE A 26 -0.12 -19.32 -11.73
N ASN A 27 -1.06 -20.24 -11.90
CA ASN A 27 -0.77 -21.55 -12.47
C ASN A 27 -0.35 -21.45 -13.94
N ARG A 28 -0.94 -20.56 -14.74
CA ARG A 28 -0.51 -20.33 -16.14
C ARG A 28 0.92 -19.79 -16.21
N LEU A 29 1.32 -18.92 -15.27
CA LEU A 29 2.70 -18.41 -15.17
C LEU A 29 3.67 -19.49 -14.71
N GLN A 30 3.26 -20.40 -13.81
CA GLN A 30 4.09 -21.51 -13.32
C GLN A 30 4.23 -22.65 -14.35
N TYR A 31 3.22 -22.89 -15.20
CA TYR A 31 3.21 -23.97 -16.21
C TYR A 31 3.49 -23.50 -17.64
N SER A 32 3.78 -22.23 -17.87
CA SER A 32 4.36 -21.78 -19.14
C SER A 32 5.67 -22.52 -19.34
N LYS A 33 5.69 -23.41 -20.35
CA LYS A 33 6.77 -24.34 -20.71
C LYS A 33 8.13 -23.71 -20.42
N ARG A 34 8.89 -24.29 -19.49
CA ARG A 34 10.30 -23.94 -19.27
C ARG A 34 11.00 -24.04 -20.62
N PRO A 35 11.54 -22.95 -21.19
CA PRO A 35 12.33 -23.07 -22.40
C PRO A 35 13.49 -24.02 -22.10
N SER A 36 13.68 -24.98 -23.01
CA SER A 36 14.80 -25.94 -22.87
C SER A 36 16.10 -25.17 -22.91
N ILE A 37 16.80 -25.14 -21.78
CA ILE A 37 18.01 -24.31 -21.54
C ILE A 37 19.20 -24.78 -22.40
N ARG A 38 19.05 -25.87 -23.15
CA ARG A 38 20.16 -26.56 -23.81
C ARG A 38 20.79 -25.85 -25.01
N ASN A 39 20.14 -24.81 -25.60
CA ASN A 39 20.60 -24.20 -26.84
C ASN A 39 20.51 -22.65 -26.87
N LEU A 40 20.54 -21.99 -25.71
CA LEU A 40 20.58 -20.52 -25.66
C LEU A 40 22.02 -20.03 -25.57
N PRO A 41 22.48 -19.14 -26.46
CA PRO A 41 23.78 -18.48 -26.28
C PRO A 41 23.84 -17.76 -24.94
N LEU A 42 25.00 -17.77 -24.29
CA LEU A 42 25.22 -17.22 -22.93
C LEU A 42 24.65 -15.81 -22.73
N VAL A 43 24.66 -14.98 -23.78
CA VAL A 43 24.08 -13.62 -23.78
C VAL A 43 22.56 -13.67 -23.58
N ASN A 44 21.86 -14.63 -24.22
CA ASN A 44 20.42 -14.79 -24.04
C ASN A 44 20.06 -15.37 -22.66
N MET A 45 20.92 -16.19 -22.09
CA MET A 45 20.74 -16.69 -20.71
C MET A 45 20.87 -15.56 -19.69
N PHE A 46 21.85 -14.67 -19.85
CA PHE A 46 22.02 -13.51 -18.98
C PHE A 46 20.81 -12.56 -19.07
N ASN A 47 20.36 -12.24 -20.28
CA ASN A 47 19.17 -11.41 -20.48
C ASN A 47 17.89 -12.08 -19.94
N ALA A 48 17.74 -13.39 -20.10
CA ALA A 48 16.61 -14.13 -19.55
C ALA A 48 16.65 -14.17 -18.00
N TYR A 49 17.84 -14.31 -17.41
CA TYR A 49 18.02 -14.26 -15.96
C TYR A 49 17.73 -12.86 -15.40
N MET A 50 18.22 -11.81 -16.06
CA MET A 50 17.93 -10.42 -15.67
C MET A 50 16.43 -10.10 -15.79
N ALA A 51 15.77 -10.51 -16.88
CA ALA A 51 14.33 -10.35 -17.04
C ALA A 51 13.55 -11.15 -15.98
N TYR A 52 13.97 -12.38 -15.66
CA TYR A 52 13.34 -13.18 -14.61
C TYR A 52 13.53 -12.58 -13.22
N SER A 53 14.74 -12.11 -12.89
CA SER A 53 15.00 -11.48 -11.58
C SER A 53 14.24 -10.18 -11.42
N PHE A 54 14.14 -9.37 -12.48
CA PHE A 54 13.35 -8.14 -12.50
C PHE A 54 11.84 -8.43 -12.27
N VAL A 55 11.26 -9.34 -13.06
CA VAL A 55 9.85 -9.75 -12.91
C VAL A 55 9.58 -10.35 -11.52
N LYS A 56 10.52 -11.13 -10.98
CA LYS A 56 10.39 -11.70 -9.63
C LYS A 56 10.41 -10.63 -8.55
N SER A 57 11.28 -9.62 -8.65
CA SER A 57 11.35 -8.52 -7.68
C SER A 57 10.10 -7.64 -7.72
N GLU A 58 9.60 -7.30 -8.91
CA GLU A 58 8.38 -6.53 -9.09
C GLU A 58 7.13 -7.29 -8.58
N LEU A 59 7.07 -8.59 -8.86
CA LEU A 59 5.96 -9.43 -8.39
C LEU A 59 5.98 -9.58 -6.86
N SER A 60 7.16 -9.71 -6.24
CA SER A 60 7.33 -9.75 -4.79
C SER A 60 6.84 -8.43 -4.16
N SER A 61 7.30 -7.31 -4.67
CA SER A 61 6.91 -5.98 -4.19
C SER A 61 5.40 -5.72 -4.29
N ALA A 62 4.75 -6.20 -5.36
CA ALA A 62 3.30 -6.09 -5.53
C ALA A 62 2.52 -6.97 -4.53
N VAL A 63 3.03 -8.16 -4.22
CA VAL A 63 2.43 -9.05 -3.20
C VAL A 63 2.61 -8.45 -1.81
N ASP A 64 3.79 -7.93 -1.50
CA ASP A 64 4.10 -7.31 -0.22
C ASP A 64 3.26 -6.05 0.02
N TYR A 65 3.10 -5.20 -1.01
CA TYR A 65 2.19 -4.06 -0.97
C TYR A 65 0.74 -4.49 -0.69
N SER A 66 0.25 -5.53 -1.39
CA SER A 66 -1.10 -6.03 -1.19
C SER A 66 -1.32 -6.54 0.25
N ASN A 67 -0.34 -7.24 0.82
CA ASN A 67 -0.39 -7.76 2.18
C ASN A 67 -0.39 -6.64 3.23
N ILE A 68 0.41 -5.59 3.02
CA ILE A 68 0.46 -4.42 3.90
C ILE A 68 -0.86 -3.66 3.86
N MET A 69 -1.41 -3.41 2.67
CA MET A 69 -2.67 -2.70 2.53
C MET A 69 -3.85 -3.52 3.08
N GLU A 70 -3.85 -4.85 2.95
CA GLU A 70 -4.89 -5.69 3.57
C GLU A 70 -4.80 -5.67 5.10
N SER A 71 -3.58 -5.62 5.66
CA SER A 71 -3.38 -5.42 7.10
C SER A 71 -3.92 -4.06 7.55
N ALA A 72 -3.62 -2.98 6.84
CA ALA A 72 -4.15 -1.65 7.12
C ALA A 72 -5.68 -1.62 7.01
N ARG A 73 -6.25 -2.28 6.00
CA ARG A 73 -7.69 -2.41 5.80
C ARG A 73 -8.37 -3.08 6.98
N SER A 74 -7.80 -4.15 7.48
CA SER A 74 -8.35 -4.87 8.64
C SER A 74 -8.40 -4.00 9.89
N ILE A 75 -7.34 -3.21 10.15
CA ILE A 75 -7.26 -2.29 11.28
C ILE A 75 -8.32 -1.17 11.14
N LEU A 76 -8.33 -0.51 9.99
CA LEU A 76 -9.21 0.63 9.72
C LEU A 76 -10.69 0.23 9.74
N ARG A 77 -11.02 -0.96 9.25
CA ARG A 77 -12.39 -1.45 9.21
C ARG A 77 -12.99 -1.68 10.60
N VAL A 78 -12.19 -2.08 11.58
CA VAL A 78 -12.64 -2.27 12.97
C VAL A 78 -12.96 -0.94 13.64
N ALA A 79 -12.21 0.11 13.28
CA ALA A 79 -12.35 1.44 13.86
C ALA A 79 -13.39 2.33 13.14
N ASP A 80 -13.83 1.94 11.94
CA ASP A 80 -14.70 2.75 11.09
C ASP A 80 -16.18 2.60 11.45
N SER A 81 -16.85 3.71 11.68
CA SER A 81 -18.28 3.76 12.02
C SER A 81 -19.20 3.65 10.79
N ASP A 82 -18.70 3.98 9.59
CA ASP A 82 -19.46 3.92 8.33
C ASP A 82 -18.94 2.82 7.41
N LEU A 83 -19.44 1.61 7.64
CA LEU A 83 -19.07 0.43 6.85
C LEU A 83 -19.65 0.45 5.42
N SER A 84 -20.66 1.29 5.17
CA SER A 84 -21.30 1.34 3.84
C SER A 84 -20.41 1.99 2.79
N SER A 85 -19.65 3.02 3.15
CA SER A 85 -18.73 3.74 2.27
C SER A 85 -17.26 3.35 2.49
N PHE A 86 -16.96 2.53 3.49
CA PHE A 86 -15.60 2.16 3.86
C PHE A 86 -14.76 1.66 2.68
N GLU A 87 -15.29 0.73 1.92
CA GLU A 87 -14.54 0.10 0.82
C GLU A 87 -14.13 1.11 -0.26
N SER A 88 -15.04 2.01 -0.62
CA SER A 88 -14.76 3.08 -1.59
C SER A 88 -13.67 4.03 -1.08
N ARG A 89 -13.74 4.46 0.17
CA ARG A 89 -12.74 5.34 0.81
C ARG A 89 -11.38 4.66 0.93
N PHE A 90 -11.37 3.38 1.30
CA PHE A 90 -10.14 2.61 1.39
C PHE A 90 -9.47 2.39 0.02
N GLN A 91 -10.25 2.08 -1.02
CA GLN A 91 -9.72 1.94 -2.37
C GLN A 91 -9.11 3.25 -2.89
N GLN A 92 -9.76 4.38 -2.60
CA GLN A 92 -9.21 5.69 -2.96
C GLN A 92 -7.90 5.98 -2.21
N MET A 93 -7.83 5.68 -0.92
CA MET A 93 -6.59 5.81 -0.15
C MET A 93 -5.48 4.92 -0.71
N SER A 94 -5.79 3.67 -1.02
CA SER A 94 -4.84 2.73 -1.62
C SER A 94 -4.35 3.19 -2.99
N PHE A 95 -5.20 3.80 -3.80
CA PHE A 95 -4.82 4.42 -5.06
C PHE A 95 -3.86 5.60 -4.84
N ASN A 96 -4.17 6.51 -3.90
CA ASN A 96 -3.33 7.67 -3.59
C ASN A 96 -1.96 7.27 -3.05
N VAL A 97 -1.89 6.23 -2.20
CA VAL A 97 -0.63 5.65 -1.72
C VAL A 97 0.27 5.22 -2.89
N ARG A 98 -0.30 4.53 -3.89
CA ARG A 98 0.44 4.13 -5.10
C ARG A 98 0.88 5.33 -5.94
N GLN A 99 0.01 6.33 -6.09
CA GLN A 99 0.35 7.55 -6.83
C GLN A 99 1.51 8.30 -6.19
N ILE A 100 1.52 8.44 -4.88
CA ILE A 100 2.65 9.04 -4.16
C ILE A 100 3.94 8.25 -4.41
N GLY A 101 3.87 6.91 -4.41
CA GLY A 101 5.02 6.06 -4.74
C GLY A 101 5.54 6.25 -6.16
N VAL A 102 4.67 6.54 -7.13
CA VAL A 102 5.09 6.84 -8.52
C VAL A 102 5.71 8.24 -8.65
N GLU A 103 5.21 9.21 -7.87
CA GLU A 103 5.60 10.62 -7.95
C GLU A 103 6.83 10.98 -7.11
N THR A 104 7.30 10.07 -6.24
CA THR A 104 8.38 10.34 -5.28
C THR A 104 9.51 9.32 -5.38
N LYS A 105 10.58 9.51 -4.62
CA LYS A 105 11.70 8.56 -4.53
C LYS A 105 11.35 7.26 -3.78
N PHE A 106 10.22 7.23 -3.11
CA PHE A 106 9.80 6.11 -2.28
C PHE A 106 8.91 5.14 -3.06
N THR A 107 9.00 3.86 -2.74
CA THR A 107 8.15 2.81 -3.32
C THR A 107 6.75 2.87 -2.74
N ALA A 108 5.76 2.35 -3.47
CA ALA A 108 4.40 2.19 -2.96
C ALA A 108 4.35 1.32 -1.68
N LEU A 109 5.32 0.38 -1.53
CA LEU A 109 5.47 -0.47 -0.36
C LEU A 109 5.84 0.35 0.89
N GLU A 110 6.81 1.25 0.77
CA GLU A 110 7.25 2.14 1.87
C GLU A 110 6.13 3.10 2.28
N ILE A 111 5.45 3.71 1.30
CA ILE A 111 4.30 4.58 1.56
C ILE A 111 3.15 3.79 2.20
N GLY A 112 2.87 2.57 1.73
CA GLY A 112 1.85 1.68 2.30
C GLY A 112 2.17 1.26 3.73
N SER A 113 3.45 1.03 4.04
CA SER A 113 3.91 0.71 5.40
C SER A 113 3.68 1.89 6.36
N ALA A 114 3.98 3.11 5.91
CA ALA A 114 3.69 4.31 6.69
C ALA A 114 2.17 4.49 6.90
N ALA A 115 1.34 4.29 5.86
CA ALA A 115 -0.12 4.34 6.00
C ALA A 115 -0.65 3.30 6.99
N LYS A 116 -0.13 2.07 6.97
CA LYS A 116 -0.44 1.04 7.96
C LYS A 116 -0.05 1.47 9.38
N PHE A 117 1.14 2.06 9.55
CA PHE A 117 1.59 2.58 10.85
C PHE A 117 0.60 3.62 11.40
N LEU A 118 0.17 4.59 10.57
CA LEU A 118 -0.82 5.59 10.97
C LEU A 118 -2.18 4.97 11.34
N ALA A 119 -2.60 3.92 10.63
CA ALA A 119 -3.79 3.15 10.98
C ALA A 119 -3.65 2.49 12.36
N MET A 120 -2.48 1.90 12.66
CA MET A 120 -2.16 1.34 13.99
C MET A 120 -2.13 2.41 15.08
N ALA A 121 -1.74 3.64 14.75
CA ALA A 121 -1.81 4.79 15.65
C ALA A 121 -3.23 5.35 15.86
N GLY A 122 -4.26 4.70 15.29
CA GLY A 122 -5.67 5.04 15.48
C GLY A 122 -6.18 6.16 14.57
N MET A 123 -5.47 6.48 13.49
CA MET A 123 -5.96 7.47 12.52
C MET A 123 -6.97 6.88 11.56
N ASP A 124 -7.97 7.67 11.19
CA ASP A 124 -8.97 7.30 10.20
C ASP A 124 -8.44 7.45 8.75
N ILE A 125 -9.18 6.89 7.80
CA ILE A 125 -8.83 6.92 6.37
C ILE A 125 -8.64 8.35 5.86
N ALA A 126 -9.49 9.29 6.27
CA ALA A 126 -9.45 10.68 5.81
C ALA A 126 -8.18 11.38 6.30
N THR A 127 -7.84 11.20 7.57
CA THR A 127 -6.62 11.75 8.19
C THR A 127 -5.37 11.15 7.55
N ILE A 128 -5.31 9.83 7.38
CA ILE A 128 -4.18 9.16 6.72
C ILE A 128 -4.00 9.73 5.31
N ASN A 129 -5.08 9.79 4.53
CA ASN A 129 -5.05 10.25 3.15
C ASN A 129 -4.54 11.70 3.03
N ALA A 130 -4.98 12.59 3.92
CA ALA A 130 -4.54 13.98 3.97
C ALA A 130 -3.08 14.13 4.43
N SER A 131 -2.58 13.21 5.27
CA SER A 131 -1.26 13.31 5.90
C SER A 131 -0.14 12.67 5.08
N MET A 132 -0.45 11.69 4.19
CA MET A 132 0.58 10.93 3.50
C MET A 132 1.50 11.79 2.65
N ARG A 133 0.97 12.74 1.88
CA ARG A 133 1.80 13.61 1.03
C ARG A 133 2.70 14.56 1.85
N PRO A 134 2.21 15.31 2.86
CA PRO A 134 3.06 16.09 3.76
C PRO A 134 4.17 15.27 4.43
N ILE A 135 3.85 14.08 4.94
CA ILE A 135 4.82 13.17 5.57
C ILE A 135 5.89 12.73 4.57
N THR A 136 5.49 12.35 3.36
CA THR A 136 6.40 11.93 2.29
C THR A 136 7.32 13.09 1.85
N ASN A 137 6.79 14.31 1.76
CA ASN A 137 7.60 15.49 1.48
C ASN A 137 8.63 15.75 2.57
N LEU A 138 8.22 15.67 3.83
CA LEU A 138 9.12 15.82 4.97
C LEU A 138 10.21 14.73 4.96
N ALA A 139 9.86 13.48 4.67
CA ALA A 139 10.81 12.38 4.53
C ALA A 139 11.80 12.61 3.38
N THR A 140 11.32 13.20 2.28
CA THR A 140 12.17 13.54 1.12
C THR A 140 13.20 14.61 1.48
N ILE A 141 12.78 15.67 2.15
CA ILE A 141 13.65 16.80 2.54
C ILE A 141 14.64 16.37 3.64
N GLY A 142 14.18 15.59 4.60
CA GLY A 142 15.02 15.07 5.69
C GLY A 142 15.90 13.88 5.28
N ASP A 143 15.78 13.39 4.05
CA ASP A 143 16.43 12.16 3.56
C ASP A 143 16.27 10.97 4.50
N ASN A 144 15.06 10.79 4.99
CA ASN A 144 14.69 9.74 5.94
C ASN A 144 13.62 8.80 5.38
N ASP A 145 13.43 7.67 6.05
CA ASP A 145 12.36 6.72 5.78
C ASP A 145 10.98 7.32 6.12
N VAL A 146 9.97 7.06 5.26
CA VAL A 146 8.61 7.60 5.42
C VAL A 146 7.93 7.09 6.68
N GLY A 147 8.17 5.83 7.05
CA GLY A 147 7.65 5.21 8.26
C GLY A 147 8.22 5.87 9.52
N LEU A 148 9.53 6.14 9.52
CA LEU A 148 10.19 6.84 10.62
C LEU A 148 9.63 8.27 10.80
N ILE A 149 9.41 8.99 9.70
CA ILE A 149 8.82 10.34 9.76
C ILE A 149 7.36 10.29 10.23
N ALA A 150 6.59 9.29 9.81
CA ALA A 150 5.23 9.08 10.30
C ALA A 150 5.22 8.83 11.82
N GLU A 151 6.13 8.01 12.32
CA GLU A 151 6.30 7.74 13.75
C GLU A 151 6.69 9.01 14.51
N LEU A 152 7.72 9.71 14.05
CA LEU A 152 8.19 10.95 14.68
C LEU A 152 7.06 11.99 14.77
N THR A 153 6.34 12.21 13.67
CA THR A 153 5.25 13.18 13.63
C THR A 153 4.13 12.77 14.58
N THR A 154 3.79 11.48 14.64
CA THR A 154 2.79 10.93 15.57
C THR A 154 3.22 11.12 17.03
N ASN A 155 4.48 10.89 17.36
CA ASN A 155 5.02 11.08 18.69
C ASN A 155 4.99 12.56 19.12
N ILE A 156 5.36 13.49 18.24
CA ILE A 156 5.25 14.93 18.48
C ILE A 156 3.78 15.30 18.78
N MET A 157 2.85 14.85 17.94
CA MET A 157 1.43 15.15 18.12
C MET A 157 0.89 14.63 19.44
N SER A 158 1.26 13.39 19.82
CA SER A 158 0.88 12.80 21.10
C SER A 158 1.47 13.57 22.27
N GLY A 159 2.75 13.94 22.20
CA GLY A 159 3.44 14.69 23.25
C GLY A 159 2.86 16.08 23.50
N TYR A 160 2.35 16.72 22.47
CA TYR A 160 1.72 18.07 22.55
C TYR A 160 0.19 18.02 22.56
N ASN A 161 -0.42 16.84 22.65
CA ASN A 161 -1.87 16.64 22.61
C ASN A 161 -2.53 17.31 21.39
N ILE A 162 -1.88 17.21 20.23
CA ILE A 162 -2.38 17.75 18.94
C ILE A 162 -3.32 16.71 18.33
N LYS A 163 -4.46 17.17 17.81
CA LYS A 163 -5.44 16.28 17.15
C LYS A 163 -4.84 15.65 15.92
N SER A 164 -5.12 14.35 15.68
CA SER A 164 -4.66 13.60 14.50
C SER A 164 -5.03 14.24 13.17
N SER A 165 -6.16 14.93 13.09
CA SER A 165 -6.57 15.70 11.89
C SER A 165 -5.61 16.83 11.51
N SER A 166 -4.73 17.27 12.41
CA SER A 166 -3.73 18.33 12.18
C SER A 166 -2.37 17.78 11.72
N MET A 167 -2.23 16.47 11.53
CA MET A 167 -0.94 15.84 11.20
C MET A 167 -0.29 16.40 9.93
N GLY A 168 -1.07 16.61 8.89
CA GLY A 168 -0.59 17.25 7.65
C GLY A 168 0.02 18.63 7.93
N SER A 169 -0.67 19.47 8.69
CA SER A 169 -0.18 20.81 9.06
C SER A 169 1.09 20.76 9.91
N VAL A 170 1.21 19.79 10.82
CA VAL A 170 2.43 19.61 11.64
C VAL A 170 3.61 19.22 10.73
N ALA A 171 3.43 18.28 9.81
CA ALA A 171 4.47 17.89 8.86
C ALA A 171 4.89 19.07 7.95
N ASP A 172 3.95 19.88 7.48
CA ASP A 172 4.23 21.08 6.68
C ASP A 172 5.00 22.16 7.46
N ILE A 173 4.67 22.37 8.73
CA ILE A 173 5.41 23.31 9.61
C ILE A 173 6.86 22.84 9.81
N ILE A 174 7.07 21.56 10.09
CA ILE A 174 8.41 20.97 10.23
C ILE A 174 9.19 21.13 8.93
N THR A 175 8.57 20.79 7.80
CA THR A 175 9.14 20.95 6.45
C THR A 175 9.58 22.38 6.20
N SER A 176 8.71 23.36 6.46
CA SER A 176 9.02 24.80 6.26
C SER A 176 10.13 25.30 7.16
N THR A 177 10.32 24.68 8.33
CA THR A 177 11.37 25.03 9.29
C THR A 177 12.74 24.50 8.85
N ILE A 178 12.78 23.28 8.30
CA ILE A 178 14.01 22.62 7.84
C ILE A 178 14.50 23.24 6.51
N SER A 179 13.59 23.74 5.67
CA SER A 179 13.89 24.29 4.35
C SER A 179 14.41 25.73 4.37
N ARG A 180 14.58 26.35 5.54
CA ARG A 180 15.13 27.70 5.72
C ARG A 180 16.63 27.65 6.02
#